data_497117026706867dcfe6460388f8506a
#
_entry.id   497117026706867dcfe6460388f8506a
#
_cell.length_a   1.000
_cell.length_b   1.000
_cell.length_c   1.000
_cell.angle_alpha   90.00
_cell.angle_beta   90.00
_cell.angle_gamma   90.00
#
_symmetry.space_group_name_H-M   'P 1'
#
loop_
_entity.id
_entity.type
_entity.pdbx_description
1 polymer ?
#
loop_
_entity_poly.entity_id
_entity_poly.type
_entity_poly.pdbx_seq_one_letter_code
_entity_poly.pdbx_strand_id
1 'polypeptide(L)'
;MKITAIKTWQVDLPLKEGRYSWSGGNFMEVFDSTVVAVETDAGITGYAECCPLGSAYLPSYAAGVRAGISEIGPKLIGMDPTDLGPLNRQMDAVLRGHPYAKAPIDIACWDILGKVAGLPVYKLLGGLEQEEVALYRAISQEDPEAMARKIDGYRAEGYTKFQLKVGGNANDDIERIRACRDILKPTDILVCDANTGWTMADAARVVNAVRDLDVYIEQPCMSYEESVSIRRRTSLPFVLDEVIGGADTLLKGIAEDAMDAINLKISKVGGLTKAKLMRDLCVASGIPMTIEDTWGGDIVTAAIAHLACSTPEKFYLSATDFNSYGTVFIADGAPQRVNGNMSASNEPGLGVTPKFDVLGEPVLVIGKAA
;
A
#
# COMPACT_ATOMS: atom_id res chain seq x y z
N MET A 1 17.13 17.93 -17.60
CA MET A 1 17.33 17.93 -16.13
C MET A 1 18.05 16.68 -15.75
N LYS A 2 18.90 16.71 -14.69
CA LYS A 2 19.70 15.54 -14.32
C LYS A 2 19.68 15.34 -12.81
N ILE A 3 19.61 14.09 -12.36
CA ILE A 3 19.77 13.72 -10.96
C ILE A 3 21.19 14.04 -10.51
N THR A 4 21.33 14.83 -9.44
CA THR A 4 22.62 15.21 -8.85
C THR A 4 22.90 14.49 -7.55
N ALA A 5 21.86 14.22 -6.74
CA ALA A 5 21.97 13.48 -5.51
C ALA A 5 20.71 12.67 -5.20
N ILE A 6 20.91 11.60 -4.43
CA ILE A 6 19.82 10.84 -3.79
C ILE A 6 20.16 10.78 -2.31
N LYS A 7 19.22 11.23 -1.46
CA LYS A 7 19.36 11.23 0.00
C LYS A 7 18.29 10.34 0.62
N THR A 8 18.63 9.67 1.72
CA THR A 8 17.65 8.87 2.46
C THR A 8 17.70 9.19 3.95
N TRP A 9 16.56 9.19 4.59
CA TRP A 9 16.37 9.31 6.02
C TRP A 9 15.73 8.06 6.56
N GLN A 10 16.04 7.72 7.79
CA GLN A 10 15.32 6.75 8.60
C GLN A 10 14.42 7.50 9.56
N VAL A 11 13.18 7.09 9.70
CA VAL A 11 12.28 7.66 10.68
C VAL A 11 11.42 6.58 11.32
N ASP A 12 11.27 6.65 12.63
CA ASP A 12 10.42 5.76 13.40
C ASP A 12 8.99 6.32 13.43
N LEU A 13 8.01 5.46 13.11
CA LEU A 13 6.59 5.77 13.11
C LEU A 13 5.87 4.96 14.19
N PRO A 14 5.82 5.43 15.45
CA PRO A 14 5.11 4.76 16.53
C PRO A 14 3.60 4.85 16.32
N LEU A 15 2.90 3.77 16.70
CA LEU A 15 1.46 3.62 16.51
C LEU A 15 0.65 4.30 17.61
N LYS A 16 -0.48 4.93 17.25
CA LYS A 16 -1.45 5.51 18.18
C LYS A 16 -2.10 4.46 19.09
N GLU A 17 -2.40 3.29 18.53
CA GLU A 17 -3.01 2.18 19.26
C GLU A 17 -1.98 1.30 20.00
N GLY A 18 -0.69 1.69 19.97
CA GLY A 18 0.42 0.98 20.60
C GLY A 18 0.86 -0.26 19.86
N ARG A 19 -0.05 -1.06 19.29
CA ARG A 19 0.27 -2.31 18.60
C ARG A 19 -0.66 -2.56 17.41
N TYR A 20 -0.07 -3.09 16.34
CA TYR A 20 -0.78 -3.64 15.19
C TYR A 20 -0.43 -5.12 15.05
N SER A 21 -1.45 -5.99 15.12
CA SER A 21 -1.28 -7.45 15.13
C SER A 21 -1.97 -8.08 13.93
N TRP A 22 -1.32 -9.12 13.35
CA TRP A 22 -1.84 -9.89 12.23
C TRP A 22 -1.52 -11.38 12.38
N SER A 23 -1.74 -12.18 11.35
CA SER A 23 -1.62 -13.62 11.34
C SER A 23 -0.27 -14.13 11.90
N GLY A 24 -0.25 -15.35 12.43
CA GLY A 24 0.96 -16.00 12.96
C GLY A 24 1.49 -15.41 14.26
N GLY A 25 0.72 -14.58 14.97
CA GLY A 25 1.16 -13.91 16.20
C GLY A 25 2.13 -12.75 15.94
N ASN A 26 2.27 -12.31 14.70
CA ASN A 26 3.10 -11.18 14.34
C ASN A 26 2.50 -9.85 14.82
N PHE A 27 3.37 -8.92 15.19
CA PHE A 27 2.95 -7.56 15.54
C PHE A 27 4.05 -6.54 15.30
N MET A 28 3.65 -5.27 15.22
CA MET A 28 4.53 -4.09 15.22
C MET A 28 3.98 -3.03 16.19
N GLU A 29 4.89 -2.26 16.79
CA GLU A 29 4.60 -1.13 17.68
C GLU A 29 5.18 0.17 17.11
N VAL A 30 6.31 0.05 16.41
CA VAL A 30 7.00 1.14 15.72
C VAL A 30 7.45 0.65 14.36
N PHE A 31 7.11 1.40 13.31
CA PHE A 31 7.57 1.10 11.95
C PHE A 31 8.82 1.88 11.60
N ASP A 32 9.83 1.20 11.03
CA ASP A 32 11.03 1.82 10.46
C ASP A 32 10.74 2.24 9.02
N SER A 33 10.53 3.54 8.79
CA SER A 33 10.27 4.10 7.46
C SER A 33 11.52 4.71 6.85
N THR A 34 11.59 4.68 5.52
CA THR A 34 12.66 5.29 4.72
C THR A 34 12.08 6.40 3.85
N VAL A 35 12.47 7.64 4.12
CA VAL A 35 12.16 8.79 3.26
C VAL A 35 13.30 8.99 2.26
N VAL A 36 12.96 9.31 1.01
CA VAL A 36 13.90 9.51 -0.08
C VAL A 36 13.69 10.87 -0.71
N ALA A 37 14.80 11.57 -0.99
CA ALA A 37 14.83 12.76 -1.83
C ALA A 37 15.70 12.49 -3.06
N VAL A 38 15.18 12.84 -4.24
CA VAL A 38 15.94 12.89 -5.51
C VAL A 38 16.13 14.35 -5.88
N GLU A 39 17.40 14.82 -5.83
CA GLU A 39 17.77 16.20 -6.15
C GLU A 39 18.22 16.32 -7.60
N THR A 40 17.98 17.48 -8.23
CA THR A 40 18.33 17.73 -9.62
C THR A 40 19.17 18.99 -9.81
N ASP A 41 19.87 19.08 -10.95
CA ASP A 41 20.63 20.28 -11.38
C ASP A 41 19.72 21.49 -11.71
N ALA A 42 18.42 21.30 -11.77
CA ALA A 42 17.43 22.37 -11.95
C ALA A 42 16.91 22.93 -10.62
N GLY A 43 17.42 22.48 -9.47
CA GLY A 43 16.94 22.89 -8.14
C GLY A 43 15.56 22.33 -7.76
N ILE A 44 15.04 21.39 -8.52
CA ILE A 44 13.78 20.69 -8.20
C ILE A 44 14.14 19.39 -7.47
N THR A 45 13.49 19.17 -6.33
CA THR A 45 13.63 17.96 -5.53
C THR A 45 12.30 17.22 -5.45
N GLY A 46 12.34 15.92 -5.72
CA GLY A 46 11.21 15.02 -5.48
C GLY A 46 11.37 14.20 -4.23
N TYR A 47 10.27 13.92 -3.58
CA TYR A 47 10.23 13.19 -2.31
C TYR A 47 9.38 11.93 -2.42
N ALA A 48 9.76 10.93 -1.64
CA ALA A 48 9.00 9.69 -1.49
C ALA A 48 9.26 9.06 -0.13
N GLU A 49 8.46 8.08 0.20
CA GLU A 49 8.58 7.26 1.39
C GLU A 49 8.36 5.80 1.02
N CYS A 50 9.02 4.89 1.74
CA CYS A 50 8.80 3.45 1.67
C CYS A 50 8.92 2.84 3.06
N CYS A 51 7.90 2.12 3.48
CA CYS A 51 7.83 1.53 4.81
C CYS A 51 7.35 0.06 4.74
N PRO A 52 8.29 -0.91 4.62
CA PRO A 52 7.92 -2.32 4.67
C PRO A 52 7.36 -2.72 6.04
N LEU A 53 6.37 -3.61 6.05
CA LEU A 53 5.86 -4.20 7.29
C LEU A 53 6.89 -5.12 8.00
N GLY A 54 7.93 -5.52 7.28
CA GLY A 54 9.01 -6.35 7.76
C GLY A 54 9.13 -7.70 7.06
N SER A 55 10.25 -8.38 7.31
CA SER A 55 10.62 -9.64 6.65
C SER A 55 9.75 -10.84 7.03
N ALA A 56 8.96 -10.73 8.09
CA ALA A 56 7.97 -11.75 8.46
C ALA A 56 6.70 -11.70 7.61
N TYR A 57 6.51 -10.60 6.85
CA TYR A 57 5.34 -10.40 5.98
C TYR A 57 5.68 -10.66 4.51
N LEU A 58 6.64 -9.93 3.97
CA LEU A 58 7.12 -10.05 2.59
C LEU A 58 8.65 -10.02 2.59
N PRO A 59 9.32 -10.47 1.50
CA PRO A 59 10.79 -10.46 1.43
C PRO A 59 11.36 -9.03 1.29
N SER A 60 10.99 -8.16 2.24
CA SER A 60 11.43 -6.77 2.32
C SER A 60 11.47 -6.28 3.77
N TYR A 61 12.45 -5.43 4.06
CA TYR A 61 12.66 -4.79 5.37
C TYR A 61 13.39 -3.46 5.19
N ALA A 62 13.23 -2.54 6.12
CA ALA A 62 13.68 -1.15 5.97
C ALA A 62 15.19 -1.00 5.70
N ALA A 63 16.05 -1.72 6.43
CA ALA A 63 17.49 -1.70 6.16
C ALA A 63 17.83 -2.25 4.76
N GLY A 64 17.07 -3.25 4.26
CA GLY A 64 17.20 -3.78 2.91
C GLY A 64 16.79 -2.78 1.83
N VAL A 65 15.77 -1.94 2.10
CA VAL A 65 15.40 -0.82 1.22
C VAL A 65 16.57 0.15 1.08
N ARG A 66 17.15 0.61 2.19
CA ARG A 66 18.29 1.54 2.21
C ARG A 66 19.53 0.94 1.55
N ALA A 67 19.84 -0.34 1.81
CA ALA A 67 20.92 -1.05 1.15
C ALA A 67 20.71 -1.15 -0.36
N GLY A 68 19.49 -1.49 -0.80
CA GLY A 68 19.16 -1.53 -2.24
C GLY A 68 19.26 -0.17 -2.91
N ILE A 69 18.88 0.91 -2.24
CA ILE A 69 19.09 2.29 -2.74
C ILE A 69 20.58 2.59 -2.90
N SER A 70 21.45 2.13 -1.99
CA SER A 70 22.90 2.34 -2.09
C SER A 70 23.52 1.64 -3.31
N GLU A 71 22.96 0.51 -3.75
CA GLU A 71 23.36 -0.19 -4.97
C GLU A 71 22.87 0.50 -6.24
N ILE A 72 21.62 0.94 -6.25
CA ILE A 72 20.95 1.51 -7.43
C ILE A 72 21.42 2.96 -7.66
N GLY A 73 21.45 3.77 -6.62
CA GLY A 73 21.57 5.22 -6.70
C GLY A 73 22.77 5.74 -7.48
N PRO A 74 23.99 5.19 -7.33
CA PRO A 74 25.15 5.64 -8.10
C PRO A 74 24.99 5.52 -9.61
N LYS A 75 24.14 4.62 -10.08
CA LYS A 75 23.88 4.38 -11.51
C LYS A 75 22.77 5.27 -12.09
N LEU A 76 22.09 6.02 -11.23
CA LEU A 76 21.05 6.97 -11.63
C LEU A 76 21.54 8.40 -11.69
N ILE A 77 22.67 8.71 -11.07
CA ILE A 77 23.27 10.07 -11.13
C ILE A 77 23.56 10.43 -12.58
N GLY A 78 23.08 11.61 -12.99
CA GLY A 78 23.16 12.14 -14.35
C GLY A 78 22.04 11.71 -15.29
N MET A 79 21.15 10.79 -14.88
CA MET A 79 19.92 10.49 -15.63
C MET A 79 18.87 11.60 -15.49
N ASP A 80 17.97 11.68 -16.43
CA ASP A 80 16.80 12.57 -16.33
C ASP A 80 15.71 11.90 -15.51
N PRO A 81 15.29 12.47 -14.35
CA PRO A 81 14.26 11.87 -13.50
C PRO A 81 12.86 11.89 -14.13
N THR A 82 12.64 12.69 -15.16
CA THR A 82 11.34 12.75 -15.88
C THR A 82 11.21 11.65 -16.92
N ASP A 83 12.31 10.98 -17.28
CA ASP A 83 12.33 9.81 -18.17
C ASP A 83 12.04 8.51 -17.39
N LEU A 84 10.82 8.40 -16.82
CA LEU A 84 10.43 7.31 -15.91
C LEU A 84 10.68 5.90 -16.47
N GLY A 85 10.39 5.67 -17.76
CA GLY A 85 10.59 4.37 -18.38
C GLY A 85 12.06 3.94 -18.44
N PRO A 86 12.98 4.74 -19.01
CA PRO A 86 14.42 4.49 -18.96
C PRO A 86 14.96 4.32 -17.55
N LEU A 87 14.53 5.16 -16.60
CA LEU A 87 14.96 5.10 -15.20
C LEU A 87 14.56 3.77 -14.53
N ASN A 88 13.32 3.33 -14.72
CA ASN A 88 12.85 2.04 -14.20
C ASN A 88 13.66 0.87 -14.81
N ARG A 89 13.90 0.88 -16.12
CA ARG A 89 14.72 -0.16 -16.76
C ARG A 89 16.15 -0.18 -16.22
N GLN A 90 16.74 0.99 -15.94
CA GLN A 90 18.06 1.08 -15.33
C GLN A 90 18.08 0.47 -13.92
N MET A 91 17.09 0.80 -13.08
CA MET A 91 16.95 0.21 -11.75
C MET A 91 16.80 -1.32 -11.82
N ASP A 92 15.99 -1.82 -12.76
CA ASP A 92 15.78 -3.26 -12.96
C ASP A 92 17.03 -3.98 -13.47
N ALA A 93 17.87 -3.32 -14.28
CA ALA A 93 19.13 -3.86 -14.78
C ALA A 93 20.22 -3.91 -13.69
N VAL A 94 20.26 -2.90 -12.82
CA VAL A 94 21.28 -2.81 -11.74
C VAL A 94 20.97 -3.78 -10.60
N LEU A 95 19.71 -3.88 -10.18
CA LEU A 95 19.31 -4.70 -9.05
C LEU A 95 18.06 -5.52 -9.41
N ARG A 96 18.21 -6.82 -9.60
CA ARG A 96 17.09 -7.72 -9.87
C ARG A 96 16.24 -7.90 -8.61
N GLY A 97 14.90 -7.93 -8.77
CA GLY A 97 13.99 -7.99 -7.63
C GLY A 97 14.01 -6.68 -6.82
N HIS A 98 13.88 -6.76 -5.51
CA HIS A 98 13.94 -5.64 -4.56
C HIS A 98 13.03 -4.44 -4.94
N PRO A 99 11.73 -4.66 -5.22
CA PRO A 99 10.83 -3.60 -5.67
C PRO A 99 10.73 -2.45 -4.64
N TYR A 100 10.77 -2.75 -3.36
CA TYR A 100 10.73 -1.77 -2.27
C TYR A 100 11.93 -0.79 -2.25
N ALA A 101 13.09 -1.18 -2.80
CA ALA A 101 14.23 -0.26 -2.94
C ALA A 101 14.07 0.67 -4.15
N LYS A 102 13.36 0.23 -5.17
CA LYS A 102 13.09 0.99 -6.42
C LYS A 102 11.92 1.95 -6.27
N ALA A 103 10.89 1.52 -5.54
CA ALA A 103 9.64 2.26 -5.38
C ALA A 103 9.84 3.71 -4.92
N PRO A 104 10.60 4.01 -3.86
CA PRO A 104 10.72 5.39 -3.42
C PRO A 104 11.49 6.27 -4.41
N ILE A 105 12.41 5.71 -5.20
CA ILE A 105 13.08 6.46 -6.27
C ILE A 105 12.09 6.78 -7.40
N ASP A 106 11.30 5.81 -7.84
CA ASP A 106 10.27 5.99 -8.85
C ASP A 106 9.22 7.02 -8.41
N ILE A 107 8.70 6.92 -7.20
CA ILE A 107 7.70 7.85 -6.64
C ILE A 107 8.27 9.28 -6.56
N ALA A 108 9.53 9.45 -6.10
CA ALA A 108 10.19 10.75 -6.06
C ALA A 108 10.37 11.34 -7.47
N CYS A 109 10.61 10.52 -8.49
CA CYS A 109 10.67 10.96 -9.87
C CYS A 109 9.29 11.37 -10.43
N TRP A 110 8.20 10.71 -10.02
CA TRP A 110 6.84 11.16 -10.31
C TRP A 110 6.54 12.50 -9.64
N ASP A 111 6.99 12.72 -8.41
CA ASP A 111 6.87 14.01 -7.72
C ASP A 111 7.61 15.13 -8.48
N ILE A 112 8.85 14.85 -8.96
CA ILE A 112 9.60 15.79 -9.83
C ILE A 112 8.82 16.08 -11.12
N LEU A 113 8.33 15.05 -11.79
CA LEU A 113 7.60 15.20 -13.05
C LEU A 113 6.37 16.09 -12.86
N GLY A 114 5.62 15.90 -11.76
CA GLY A 114 4.49 16.76 -11.41
C GLY A 114 4.90 18.21 -11.15
N LYS A 115 5.97 18.43 -10.40
CA LYS A 115 6.51 19.76 -10.12
C LYS A 115 6.99 20.48 -11.39
N VAL A 116 7.66 19.76 -12.29
CA VAL A 116 8.10 20.30 -13.59
C VAL A 116 6.92 20.65 -14.50
N ALA A 117 5.90 19.79 -14.52
CA ALA A 117 4.70 20.02 -15.32
C ALA A 117 3.74 21.06 -14.70
N GLY A 118 3.93 21.46 -13.45
CA GLY A 118 3.00 22.29 -12.71
C GLY A 118 1.65 21.60 -12.43
N LEU A 119 1.65 20.26 -12.32
CA LEU A 119 0.45 19.44 -12.18
C LEU A 119 0.56 18.48 -10.99
N PRO A 120 -0.55 18.20 -10.28
CA PRO A 120 -0.58 17.13 -9.30
C PRO A 120 -0.42 15.76 -9.99
N VAL A 121 0.17 14.81 -9.25
CA VAL A 121 0.51 13.47 -9.80
C VAL A 121 -0.72 12.74 -10.34
N TYR A 122 -1.90 12.86 -9.73
CA TYR A 122 -3.11 12.21 -10.25
C TYR A 122 -3.47 12.64 -11.68
N LYS A 123 -3.16 13.91 -12.08
CA LYS A 123 -3.36 14.38 -13.46
C LYS A 123 -2.48 13.61 -14.45
N LEU A 124 -1.24 13.34 -14.05
CA LEU A 124 -0.28 12.59 -14.87
C LEU A 124 -0.57 11.08 -14.88
N LEU A 125 -1.24 10.59 -13.85
CA LEU A 125 -1.69 9.19 -13.77
C LEU A 125 -2.93 8.88 -14.63
N GLY A 126 -3.56 9.89 -15.23
CA GLY A 126 -4.71 9.72 -16.14
C GLY A 126 -5.84 10.72 -15.91
N GLY A 127 -5.80 11.49 -14.84
CA GLY A 127 -6.80 12.50 -14.49
C GLY A 127 -7.50 12.21 -13.16
N LEU A 128 -8.35 13.12 -12.74
CA LEU A 128 -9.18 12.96 -11.54
C LEU A 128 -10.44 12.18 -11.92
N GLU A 129 -10.59 10.99 -11.34
CA GLU A 129 -11.79 10.15 -11.46
C GLU A 129 -12.72 10.33 -10.27
N GLN A 130 -12.15 10.58 -9.08
CA GLN A 130 -12.86 10.77 -7.82
C GLN A 130 -12.24 11.95 -7.05
N GLU A 131 -13.06 12.90 -6.58
CA GLU A 131 -12.59 14.04 -5.77
C GLU A 131 -12.14 13.58 -4.37
N GLU A 132 -12.84 12.62 -3.82
CA GLU A 132 -12.51 11.95 -2.56
C GLU A 132 -12.71 10.44 -2.69
N VAL A 133 -11.98 9.68 -1.91
CA VAL A 133 -12.02 8.21 -1.92
C VAL A 133 -12.29 7.67 -0.52
N ALA A 134 -13.20 6.70 -0.42
CA ALA A 134 -13.58 6.08 0.84
C ALA A 134 -12.49 5.14 1.35
N LEU A 135 -12.05 5.35 2.58
CA LEU A 135 -10.99 4.59 3.22
C LEU A 135 -11.52 3.32 3.90
N TYR A 136 -10.67 2.30 3.97
CA TYR A 136 -10.86 1.23 4.94
C TYR A 136 -10.06 1.49 6.21
N ARG A 137 -10.51 0.89 7.33
CA ARG A 137 -9.74 0.81 8.56
C ARG A 137 -9.35 -0.64 8.84
N ALA A 138 -8.04 -0.88 9.04
CA ALA A 138 -7.55 -2.18 9.45
C ALA A 138 -7.86 -2.40 10.95
N ILE A 139 -8.39 -3.58 11.26
CA ILE A 139 -8.72 -4.01 12.64
C ILE A 139 -7.72 -5.10 13.02
N SER A 140 -6.83 -4.78 13.96
CA SER A 140 -5.85 -5.72 14.51
C SER A 140 -6.51 -7.01 15.04
N GLN A 141 -5.79 -8.12 14.94
CA GLN A 141 -6.25 -9.41 15.44
C GLN A 141 -6.30 -9.38 16.97
N GLU A 142 -7.50 -9.49 17.53
CA GLU A 142 -7.81 -9.50 18.96
C GLU A 142 -8.95 -10.50 19.24
N ASP A 143 -9.57 -10.46 20.43
CA ASP A 143 -10.80 -11.21 20.69
C ASP A 143 -11.99 -10.65 19.90
N PRO A 144 -13.01 -11.46 19.57
CA PRO A 144 -14.12 -11.07 18.69
C PRO A 144 -14.85 -9.80 19.15
N GLU A 145 -15.11 -9.66 20.44
CA GLU A 145 -15.84 -8.52 21.00
C GLU A 145 -15.00 -7.23 20.97
N ALA A 146 -13.68 -7.33 21.18
CA ALA A 146 -12.79 -6.18 21.08
C ALA A 146 -12.71 -5.67 19.65
N MET A 147 -12.60 -6.57 18.67
CA MET A 147 -12.60 -6.22 17.25
C MET A 147 -13.93 -5.57 16.83
N ALA A 148 -15.05 -6.12 17.25
CA ALA A 148 -16.37 -5.55 16.99
C ALA A 148 -16.51 -4.13 17.60
N ARG A 149 -16.07 -3.91 18.84
CA ARG A 149 -16.09 -2.57 19.47
C ARG A 149 -15.22 -1.56 18.71
N LYS A 150 -14.05 -1.97 18.21
CA LYS A 150 -13.20 -1.10 17.39
C LYS A 150 -13.89 -0.68 16.10
N ILE A 151 -14.53 -1.62 15.41
CA ILE A 151 -15.31 -1.33 14.19
C ILE A 151 -16.39 -0.29 14.50
N ASP A 152 -17.16 -0.47 15.58
CA ASP A 152 -18.23 0.49 15.96
C ASP A 152 -17.67 1.88 16.24
N GLY A 153 -16.51 1.96 16.91
CA GLY A 153 -15.78 3.21 17.12
C GLY A 153 -15.40 3.90 15.80
N TYR A 154 -14.81 3.18 14.87
CA TYR A 154 -14.42 3.74 13.56
C TYR A 154 -15.61 4.09 12.66
N ARG A 155 -16.72 3.36 12.78
CA ARG A 155 -17.97 3.76 12.10
C ARG A 155 -18.46 5.12 12.55
N ALA A 156 -18.30 5.46 13.83
CA ALA A 156 -18.61 6.79 14.34
C ALA A 156 -17.69 7.90 13.76
N GLU A 157 -16.49 7.52 13.26
CA GLU A 157 -15.56 8.40 12.55
C GLU A 157 -15.83 8.46 11.03
N GLY A 158 -16.87 7.77 10.54
CA GLY A 158 -17.32 7.79 9.15
C GLY A 158 -16.82 6.65 8.29
N TYR A 159 -16.03 5.69 8.82
CA TYR A 159 -15.62 4.52 8.03
C TYR A 159 -16.81 3.58 7.75
N THR A 160 -16.83 3.08 6.52
CA THR A 160 -17.81 2.08 6.04
C THR A 160 -17.13 0.83 5.45
N LYS A 161 -15.80 0.82 5.45
CA LYS A 161 -15.00 -0.28 4.92
C LYS A 161 -13.97 -0.70 5.96
N PHE A 162 -13.83 -2.02 6.16
CA PHE A 162 -12.97 -2.58 7.20
C PHE A 162 -12.18 -3.76 6.65
N GLN A 163 -10.90 -3.84 7.02
CA GLN A 163 -10.05 -4.99 6.81
C GLN A 163 -9.80 -5.67 8.15
N LEU A 164 -10.42 -6.83 8.36
CA LEU A 164 -10.34 -7.60 9.60
C LEU A 164 -9.14 -8.54 9.53
N LYS A 165 -8.19 -8.41 10.46
CA LYS A 165 -7.05 -9.32 10.52
C LYS A 165 -7.46 -10.64 11.16
N VAL A 166 -7.32 -11.71 10.39
CA VAL A 166 -7.55 -13.11 10.74
C VAL A 166 -6.31 -13.94 10.42
N GLY A 167 -6.38 -15.24 10.14
CA GLY A 167 -5.20 -16.04 9.78
C GLY A 167 -4.59 -16.74 10.99
N GLY A 168 -5.37 -16.90 12.05
CA GLY A 168 -5.01 -17.67 13.25
C GLY A 168 -5.72 -19.02 13.32
N ASN A 169 -6.22 -19.38 14.50
CA ASN A 169 -7.04 -20.57 14.69
C ASN A 169 -8.38 -20.42 13.96
N ALA A 170 -8.76 -21.40 13.15
CA ALA A 170 -9.95 -21.35 12.33
C ALA A 170 -11.27 -21.14 13.11
N ASN A 171 -11.41 -21.68 14.32
CA ASN A 171 -12.62 -21.48 15.12
C ASN A 171 -12.70 -20.05 15.64
N ASP A 172 -11.58 -19.53 16.16
CA ASP A 172 -11.52 -18.14 16.66
C ASP A 172 -11.77 -17.15 15.53
N ASP A 173 -11.23 -17.42 14.33
CA ASP A 173 -11.42 -16.54 13.16
C ASP A 173 -12.87 -16.56 12.65
N ILE A 174 -13.55 -17.72 12.69
CA ILE A 174 -14.99 -17.81 12.39
C ILE A 174 -15.80 -16.95 13.38
N GLU A 175 -15.48 -17.00 14.67
CA GLU A 175 -16.13 -16.18 15.70
C GLU A 175 -15.85 -14.68 15.48
N ARG A 176 -14.60 -14.29 15.19
CA ARG A 176 -14.20 -12.91 14.84
C ARG A 176 -15.00 -12.37 13.65
N ILE A 177 -15.04 -13.12 12.55
CA ILE A 177 -15.74 -12.73 11.33
C ILE A 177 -17.24 -12.56 11.60
N ARG A 178 -17.89 -13.50 12.31
CA ARG A 178 -19.32 -13.41 12.63
C ARG A 178 -19.62 -12.23 13.54
N ALA A 179 -18.89 -12.07 14.63
CA ALA A 179 -19.10 -10.96 15.59
C ALA A 179 -18.93 -9.59 14.92
N CYS A 180 -17.92 -9.45 14.04
CA CYS A 180 -17.69 -8.20 13.33
C CYS A 180 -18.74 -7.94 12.24
N ARG A 181 -19.19 -8.99 11.51
CA ARG A 181 -20.20 -8.81 10.46
C ARG A 181 -21.58 -8.46 11.04
N ASP A 182 -21.93 -9.01 12.20
CA ASP A 182 -23.24 -8.82 12.86
C ASP A 182 -23.53 -7.35 13.22
N ILE A 183 -22.48 -6.55 13.51
CA ILE A 183 -22.63 -5.13 13.85
C ILE A 183 -22.60 -4.19 12.64
N LEU A 184 -22.22 -4.69 11.46
CA LEU A 184 -22.10 -3.90 10.24
C LEU A 184 -23.43 -3.78 9.51
N LYS A 185 -23.62 -2.63 8.84
CA LYS A 185 -24.76 -2.43 7.93
C LYS A 185 -24.58 -3.26 6.66
N PRO A 186 -25.65 -3.55 5.93
CA PRO A 186 -25.56 -4.22 4.62
C PRO A 186 -24.72 -3.47 3.58
N THR A 187 -24.54 -2.15 3.75
CA THR A 187 -23.74 -1.30 2.86
C THR A 187 -22.27 -1.24 3.25
N ASP A 188 -21.91 -1.71 4.45
CA ASP A 188 -20.53 -1.70 4.91
C ASP A 188 -19.76 -2.90 4.33
N ILE A 189 -18.51 -2.68 3.94
CA ILE A 189 -17.64 -3.71 3.37
C ILE A 189 -16.75 -4.29 4.47
N LEU A 190 -16.69 -5.62 4.56
CA LEU A 190 -15.78 -6.35 5.42
C LEU A 190 -14.89 -7.26 4.58
N VAL A 191 -13.57 -7.00 4.60
CA VAL A 191 -12.54 -7.85 4.01
C VAL A 191 -11.87 -8.62 5.14
N CYS A 192 -11.89 -9.95 5.09
CA CYS A 192 -11.28 -10.84 6.08
C CYS A 192 -9.90 -11.26 5.56
N ASP A 193 -8.87 -10.59 6.03
CA ASP A 193 -7.49 -10.76 5.57
C ASP A 193 -6.73 -11.73 6.48
N ALA A 194 -6.42 -12.90 5.93
CA ALA A 194 -5.66 -13.93 6.62
C ALA A 194 -4.13 -13.74 6.53
N ASN A 195 -3.65 -12.82 5.73
CA ASN A 195 -2.22 -12.57 5.49
C ASN A 195 -1.43 -13.89 5.36
N THR A 196 -1.89 -14.79 4.52
CA THR A 196 -1.31 -16.12 4.26
C THR A 196 -1.37 -17.13 5.43
N GLY A 197 -2.00 -16.79 6.54
CA GLY A 197 -1.85 -17.51 7.82
C GLY A 197 -2.57 -18.84 7.94
N TRP A 198 -3.54 -19.15 7.07
CA TRP A 198 -4.25 -20.43 7.14
C TRP A 198 -3.58 -21.53 6.34
N THR A 199 -3.65 -22.76 6.86
CA THR A 199 -3.47 -23.96 6.04
C THR A 199 -4.66 -24.10 5.09
N MET A 200 -4.50 -24.87 4.00
CA MET A 200 -5.65 -25.15 3.09
C MET A 200 -6.84 -25.78 3.83
N ALA A 201 -6.61 -26.60 4.87
CA ALA A 201 -7.66 -27.22 5.65
C ALA A 201 -8.41 -26.18 6.50
N ASP A 202 -7.70 -25.27 7.15
CA ASP A 202 -8.28 -24.20 7.96
C ASP A 202 -9.01 -23.18 7.08
N ALA A 203 -8.41 -22.77 5.98
CA ALA A 203 -9.04 -21.89 5.00
C ALA A 203 -10.37 -22.48 4.48
N ALA A 204 -10.39 -23.76 4.11
CA ALA A 204 -11.61 -24.43 3.68
C ALA A 204 -12.68 -24.49 4.78
N ARG A 205 -12.28 -24.69 6.05
CA ARG A 205 -13.21 -24.65 7.19
C ARG A 205 -13.82 -23.27 7.38
N VAL A 206 -12.98 -22.22 7.36
CA VAL A 206 -13.43 -20.84 7.55
C VAL A 206 -14.38 -20.42 6.44
N VAL A 207 -13.99 -20.55 5.16
CA VAL A 207 -14.85 -20.08 4.03
C VAL A 207 -16.18 -20.82 3.98
N ASN A 208 -16.24 -22.13 4.38
CA ASN A 208 -17.47 -22.85 4.47
C ASN A 208 -18.35 -22.42 5.66
N ALA A 209 -17.74 -22.11 6.80
CA ALA A 209 -18.45 -21.70 8.00
C ALA A 209 -19.05 -20.28 7.88
N VAL A 210 -18.47 -19.40 7.05
CA VAL A 210 -18.92 -18.00 6.88
C VAL A 210 -19.58 -17.76 5.50
N ARG A 211 -19.91 -18.82 4.74
CA ARG A 211 -20.46 -18.75 3.39
C ARG A 211 -21.82 -18.04 3.28
N ASP A 212 -22.51 -17.90 4.40
CA ASP A 212 -23.79 -17.22 4.56
C ASP A 212 -23.65 -15.72 4.81
N LEU A 213 -22.41 -15.22 4.98
CA LEU A 213 -22.11 -13.83 5.28
C LEU A 213 -21.69 -13.07 4.01
N ASP A 214 -21.97 -11.76 3.99
CA ASP A 214 -21.47 -10.83 2.98
C ASP A 214 -20.08 -10.31 3.40
N VAL A 215 -19.03 -11.04 3.05
CA VAL A 215 -17.64 -10.74 3.38
C VAL A 215 -16.73 -11.11 2.21
N TYR A 216 -15.61 -10.39 2.08
CA TYR A 216 -14.51 -10.76 1.19
C TYR A 216 -13.50 -11.62 1.94
N ILE A 217 -12.93 -12.61 1.26
CA ILE A 217 -11.79 -13.40 1.78
C ILE A 217 -10.52 -12.93 1.08
N GLU A 218 -9.54 -12.47 1.88
CA GLU A 218 -8.28 -11.99 1.37
C GLU A 218 -7.14 -12.92 1.75
N GLN A 219 -6.31 -13.26 0.75
CA GLN A 219 -5.06 -14.03 0.83
C GLN A 219 -5.05 -15.12 1.92
N PRO A 220 -5.88 -16.18 1.77
CA PRO A 220 -6.06 -17.18 2.83
C PRO A 220 -4.82 -18.04 3.09
N CYS A 221 -4.04 -18.35 2.03
CA CYS A 221 -2.92 -19.28 2.09
C CYS A 221 -1.62 -18.66 1.54
N MET A 222 -0.49 -19.32 1.84
CA MET A 222 0.84 -18.83 1.53
C MET A 222 1.12 -18.73 0.02
N SER A 223 0.73 -19.75 -0.75
CA SER A 223 1.02 -19.79 -2.19
C SER A 223 -0.19 -19.37 -3.03
N TYR A 224 0.11 -18.97 -4.27
CA TYR A 224 -0.90 -18.69 -5.29
C TYR A 224 -1.80 -19.91 -5.55
N GLU A 225 -1.18 -21.07 -5.72
CA GLU A 225 -1.88 -22.33 -6.04
C GLU A 225 -2.82 -22.78 -4.92
N GLU A 226 -2.40 -22.65 -3.66
CA GLU A 226 -3.24 -22.92 -2.49
C GLU A 226 -4.44 -21.96 -2.44
N SER A 227 -4.20 -20.66 -2.59
CA SER A 227 -5.24 -19.63 -2.58
C SER A 227 -6.26 -19.84 -3.70
N VAL A 228 -5.82 -20.15 -4.93
CA VAL A 228 -6.70 -20.50 -6.05
C VAL A 228 -7.48 -21.79 -5.78
N SER A 229 -6.88 -22.78 -5.10
CA SER A 229 -7.59 -23.99 -4.70
C SER A 229 -8.72 -23.68 -3.71
N ILE A 230 -8.56 -22.72 -2.81
CA ILE A 230 -9.63 -22.27 -1.89
C ILE A 230 -10.67 -21.45 -2.66
N ARG A 231 -10.27 -20.53 -3.55
CA ARG A 231 -11.17 -19.76 -4.43
C ARG A 231 -12.19 -20.64 -5.13
N ARG A 232 -11.77 -21.81 -5.64
CA ARG A 232 -12.63 -22.78 -6.33
C ARG A 232 -13.62 -23.52 -5.42
N ARG A 233 -13.52 -23.35 -4.09
CA ARG A 233 -14.36 -24.02 -3.08
C ARG A 233 -15.35 -23.09 -2.40
N THR A 234 -15.36 -21.80 -2.76
CA THR A 234 -16.25 -20.81 -2.16
C THR A 234 -16.88 -19.93 -3.23
N SER A 235 -18.05 -19.38 -2.94
CA SER A 235 -18.70 -18.32 -3.71
C SER A 235 -18.48 -16.93 -3.10
N LEU A 236 -17.76 -16.84 -1.98
CA LEU A 236 -17.42 -15.55 -1.38
C LEU A 236 -16.50 -14.77 -2.30
N PRO A 237 -16.65 -13.44 -2.40
CA PRO A 237 -15.70 -12.58 -3.10
C PRO A 237 -14.28 -12.78 -2.58
N PHE A 238 -13.30 -12.80 -3.49
CA PHE A 238 -11.94 -13.24 -3.19
C PHE A 238 -10.91 -12.19 -3.61
N VAL A 239 -10.04 -11.81 -2.67
CA VAL A 239 -8.99 -10.81 -2.87
C VAL A 239 -7.62 -11.49 -2.83
N LEU A 240 -6.78 -11.25 -3.83
CA LEU A 240 -5.37 -11.63 -3.80
C LEU A 240 -4.49 -10.42 -3.48
N ASP A 241 -3.55 -10.62 -2.55
CA ASP A 241 -2.60 -9.60 -2.10
C ASP A 241 -1.15 -10.08 -2.28
N GLU A 242 -0.59 -10.79 -1.30
CA GLU A 242 0.84 -11.11 -1.22
C GLU A 242 1.37 -11.79 -2.48
N VAL A 243 0.58 -12.65 -3.09
CA VAL A 243 0.97 -13.41 -4.29
C VAL A 243 0.91 -12.60 -5.59
N ILE A 244 0.32 -11.41 -5.56
CA ILE A 244 0.30 -10.49 -6.71
C ILE A 244 1.50 -9.55 -6.61
N GLY A 245 2.66 -10.02 -7.02
CA GLY A 245 3.92 -9.28 -6.96
C GLY A 245 4.24 -8.43 -8.19
N GLY A 246 3.49 -8.56 -9.29
CA GLY A 246 3.72 -7.84 -10.53
C GLY A 246 2.68 -8.13 -11.60
N ALA A 247 2.87 -7.53 -12.78
CA ALA A 247 1.94 -7.68 -13.89
C ALA A 247 1.84 -9.13 -14.43
N ASP A 248 2.89 -9.92 -14.31
CA ASP A 248 2.92 -11.32 -14.70
C ASP A 248 1.98 -12.18 -13.85
N THR A 249 2.05 -12.04 -12.52
CA THR A 249 1.17 -12.76 -11.60
C THR A 249 -0.27 -12.23 -11.67
N LEU A 250 -0.46 -10.93 -11.90
CA LEU A 250 -1.79 -10.36 -12.15
C LEU A 250 -2.43 -10.95 -13.41
N LEU A 251 -1.71 -10.96 -14.54
CA LEU A 251 -2.22 -11.52 -15.79
C LEU A 251 -2.53 -13.01 -15.69
N LYS A 252 -1.69 -13.78 -14.95
CA LYS A 252 -1.97 -15.18 -14.62
C LYS A 252 -3.30 -15.30 -13.86
N GLY A 253 -3.48 -14.49 -12.82
CA GLY A 253 -4.68 -14.48 -12.00
C GLY A 253 -5.96 -14.14 -12.78
N ILE A 254 -5.88 -13.15 -13.69
CA ILE A 254 -6.97 -12.78 -14.59
C ILE A 254 -7.34 -13.97 -15.51
N ALA A 255 -6.32 -14.60 -16.13
CA ALA A 255 -6.55 -15.73 -17.05
C ALA A 255 -7.13 -16.97 -16.37
N GLU A 256 -6.89 -17.17 -15.09
CA GLU A 256 -7.34 -18.32 -14.30
C GLU A 256 -8.61 -18.05 -13.46
N ASP A 257 -9.21 -16.86 -13.55
CA ASP A 257 -10.35 -16.42 -12.70
C ASP A 257 -10.04 -16.61 -11.20
N ALA A 258 -8.83 -16.20 -10.80
CA ALA A 258 -8.27 -16.50 -9.48
C ALA A 258 -8.76 -15.55 -8.38
N MET A 259 -9.33 -14.40 -8.72
CA MET A 259 -9.74 -13.35 -7.79
C MET A 259 -10.88 -12.49 -8.33
N ASP A 260 -11.62 -11.87 -7.44
CA ASP A 260 -12.63 -10.85 -7.75
C ASP A 260 -12.07 -9.43 -7.55
N ALA A 261 -11.03 -9.28 -6.74
CA ALA A 261 -10.31 -8.03 -6.50
C ALA A 261 -8.85 -8.29 -6.15
N ILE A 262 -8.01 -7.26 -6.17
CA ILE A 262 -6.62 -7.32 -5.68
C ILE A 262 -6.31 -6.19 -4.69
N ASN A 263 -5.27 -6.41 -3.87
CA ASN A 263 -4.58 -5.35 -3.17
C ASN A 263 -3.37 -4.89 -3.99
N LEU A 264 -3.44 -3.66 -4.48
CA LEU A 264 -2.36 -3.01 -5.21
C LEU A 264 -1.53 -2.14 -4.27
N LYS A 265 -0.40 -2.69 -3.80
CA LYS A 265 0.56 -2.02 -2.93
C LYS A 265 1.68 -1.40 -3.77
N ILE A 266 1.77 -0.06 -3.74
CA ILE A 266 2.67 0.71 -4.62
C ILE A 266 4.13 0.27 -4.47
N SER A 267 4.64 0.16 -3.23
CA SER A 267 6.04 -0.24 -3.01
C SER A 267 6.30 -1.71 -3.34
N LYS A 268 5.33 -2.60 -3.10
CA LYS A 268 5.42 -4.04 -3.41
C LYS A 268 5.65 -4.28 -4.90
N VAL A 269 5.07 -3.47 -5.76
CA VAL A 269 5.20 -3.63 -7.22
C VAL A 269 6.34 -2.78 -7.81
N GLY A 270 6.98 -1.91 -7.02
CA GLY A 270 8.17 -1.16 -7.41
C GLY A 270 7.92 0.29 -7.84
N GLY A 271 6.84 0.93 -7.32
CA GLY A 271 6.56 2.34 -7.48
C GLY A 271 5.32 2.64 -8.33
N LEU A 272 5.02 3.92 -8.49
CA LEU A 272 3.83 4.42 -9.19
C LEU A 272 3.81 4.04 -10.67
N THR A 273 4.97 3.97 -11.34
CA THR A 273 5.04 3.56 -12.76
C THR A 273 4.47 2.16 -12.98
N LYS A 274 4.86 1.20 -12.14
CA LYS A 274 4.37 -0.19 -12.23
C LYS A 274 2.98 -0.34 -11.64
N ALA A 275 2.67 0.40 -10.56
CA ALA A 275 1.33 0.42 -9.97
C ALA A 275 0.28 0.97 -10.95
N LYS A 276 0.60 2.04 -11.70
CA LYS A 276 -0.25 2.56 -12.78
C LYS A 276 -0.53 1.50 -13.85
N LEU A 277 0.51 0.80 -14.31
CA LEU A 277 0.32 -0.29 -15.29
C LEU A 277 -0.63 -1.37 -14.76
N MET A 278 -0.46 -1.81 -13.52
CA MET A 278 -1.32 -2.82 -12.92
C MET A 278 -2.75 -2.33 -12.72
N ARG A 279 -2.94 -1.08 -12.26
CA ARG A 279 -4.25 -0.43 -12.18
C ARG A 279 -4.95 -0.43 -13.55
N ASP A 280 -4.25 -0.03 -14.61
CA ASP A 280 -4.82 0.06 -15.95
C ASP A 280 -5.19 -1.33 -16.50
N LEU A 281 -4.39 -2.37 -16.20
CA LEU A 281 -4.72 -3.76 -16.51
C LEU A 281 -5.97 -4.24 -15.76
N CYS A 282 -6.07 -3.93 -14.47
CA CYS A 282 -7.26 -4.26 -13.67
C CYS A 282 -8.52 -3.58 -14.22
N VAL A 283 -8.45 -2.28 -14.54
CA VAL A 283 -9.56 -1.53 -15.16
C VAL A 283 -9.98 -2.17 -16.48
N ALA A 284 -9.02 -2.50 -17.36
CA ALA A 284 -9.29 -3.13 -18.64
C ALA A 284 -9.89 -4.54 -18.51
N SER A 285 -9.60 -5.23 -17.41
CA SER A 285 -10.06 -6.60 -17.13
C SER A 285 -11.29 -6.66 -16.22
N GLY A 286 -11.78 -5.51 -15.74
CA GLY A 286 -12.96 -5.47 -14.88
C GLY A 286 -12.70 -5.86 -13.42
N ILE A 287 -11.47 -5.77 -12.94
CA ILE A 287 -11.06 -6.18 -11.58
C ILE A 287 -10.98 -4.95 -10.66
N PRO A 288 -11.78 -4.86 -9.59
CA PRO A 288 -11.64 -3.86 -8.55
C PRO A 288 -10.34 -3.98 -7.76
N MET A 289 -9.91 -2.86 -7.17
CA MET A 289 -8.65 -2.80 -6.42
C MET A 289 -8.81 -2.06 -5.10
N THR A 290 -8.17 -2.56 -4.06
CA THR A 290 -7.72 -1.75 -2.93
C THR A 290 -6.40 -1.10 -3.33
N ILE A 291 -6.31 0.23 -3.21
CA ILE A 291 -5.11 1.00 -3.50
C ILE A 291 -4.44 1.35 -2.18
N GLU A 292 -3.27 0.78 -1.94
CA GLU A 292 -2.58 0.95 -0.66
C GLU A 292 -1.05 0.81 -0.80
N ASP A 293 -0.35 0.74 0.31
CA ASP A 293 1.01 0.26 0.43
C ASP A 293 1.12 -0.74 1.60
N THR A 294 2.31 -1.17 1.93
CA THR A 294 2.52 -2.10 3.03
C THR A 294 2.36 -1.41 4.38
N TRP A 295 2.95 -0.23 4.52
CA TRP A 295 2.80 0.73 5.61
C TRP A 295 3.32 2.10 5.16
N GLY A 296 3.29 3.11 6.06
CA GLY A 296 3.87 4.42 5.81
C GLY A 296 3.34 5.52 6.70
N GLY A 297 3.84 6.72 6.44
CA GLY A 297 3.39 7.98 7.00
C GLY A 297 2.73 8.87 5.95
N ASP A 298 3.05 10.15 6.02
CA ASP A 298 2.42 11.21 5.24
C ASP A 298 2.68 11.10 3.73
N ILE A 299 3.91 10.74 3.34
CA ILE A 299 4.31 10.76 1.92
C ILE A 299 3.81 9.51 1.20
N VAL A 300 3.81 8.35 1.86
CA VAL A 300 3.14 7.13 1.33
C VAL A 300 1.65 7.39 1.17
N THR A 301 0.99 7.99 2.17
CA THR A 301 -0.45 8.31 2.10
C THR A 301 -0.76 9.26 0.93
N ALA A 302 0.12 10.23 0.64
CA ALA A 302 -0.04 11.10 -0.53
C ALA A 302 0.05 10.31 -1.85
N ALA A 303 1.02 9.40 -2.00
CA ALA A 303 1.14 8.57 -3.19
C ALA A 303 -0.10 7.67 -3.39
N ILE A 304 -0.62 7.07 -2.31
CA ILE A 304 -1.86 6.30 -2.31
C ILE A 304 -3.04 7.16 -2.78
N ALA A 305 -3.20 8.36 -2.21
CA ALA A 305 -4.30 9.27 -2.56
C ALA A 305 -4.29 9.62 -4.06
N HIS A 306 -3.12 9.96 -4.62
CA HIS A 306 -3.00 10.28 -6.04
C HIS A 306 -3.38 9.11 -6.95
N LEU A 307 -2.92 7.90 -6.65
CA LEU A 307 -3.27 6.72 -7.45
C LEU A 307 -4.75 6.37 -7.28
N ALA A 308 -5.29 6.43 -6.05
CA ALA A 308 -6.69 6.13 -5.75
C ALA A 308 -7.65 7.12 -6.43
N CYS A 309 -7.40 8.44 -6.28
CA CYS A 309 -8.23 9.47 -6.91
C CYS A 309 -8.17 9.46 -8.44
N SER A 310 -7.12 8.86 -9.05
CA SER A 310 -7.00 8.63 -10.50
C SER A 310 -7.53 7.26 -10.96
N THR A 311 -8.20 6.52 -10.09
CA THR A 311 -8.79 5.20 -10.39
C THR A 311 -10.31 5.36 -10.55
N PRO A 312 -10.92 4.84 -11.65
CA PRO A 312 -12.37 4.92 -11.84
C PRO A 312 -13.12 4.28 -10.68
N GLU A 313 -14.18 4.94 -10.19
CA GLU A 313 -14.97 4.54 -9.03
C GLU A 313 -15.43 3.08 -9.09
N LYS A 314 -15.87 2.63 -10.27
CA LYS A 314 -16.33 1.25 -10.49
C LYS A 314 -15.27 0.19 -10.14
N PHE A 315 -13.99 0.53 -10.27
CA PHE A 315 -12.86 -0.39 -10.04
C PHE A 315 -12.07 -0.05 -8.78
N TYR A 316 -12.63 0.83 -7.96
CA TYR A 316 -12.07 1.22 -6.68
C TYR A 316 -12.80 0.49 -5.55
N LEU A 317 -12.11 -0.45 -4.87
CA LEU A 317 -12.67 -1.13 -3.69
C LEU A 317 -12.47 -0.29 -2.44
N SER A 318 -11.23 0.12 -2.15
CA SER A 318 -10.87 0.93 -0.98
C SER A 318 -9.44 1.50 -1.09
N ALA A 319 -9.04 2.33 -0.12
CA ALA A 319 -7.67 2.74 0.15
C ALA A 319 -7.46 2.89 1.66
N THR A 320 -6.25 3.23 2.09
CA THR A 320 -5.96 3.52 3.49
C THR A 320 -5.12 4.78 3.65
N ASP A 321 -5.24 5.42 4.81
CA ASP A 321 -4.53 6.62 5.23
C ASP A 321 -3.53 6.27 6.34
N PHE A 322 -2.39 5.69 6.00
CA PHE A 322 -1.42 5.20 7.00
C PHE A 322 -0.94 6.27 7.99
N ASN A 323 -0.88 7.55 7.59
CA ASN A 323 -0.51 8.63 8.48
C ASN A 323 -1.47 8.80 9.67
N SER A 324 -2.72 8.34 9.55
CA SER A 324 -3.67 8.38 10.66
C SER A 324 -3.41 7.33 11.75
N TYR A 325 -2.64 6.30 11.45
CA TYR A 325 -2.30 5.23 12.41
C TYR A 325 -1.12 5.61 13.30
N GLY A 326 -0.26 6.54 12.87
CA GLY A 326 0.94 6.98 13.59
C GLY A 326 0.72 8.19 14.49
N THR A 327 1.74 8.47 15.31
CA THR A 327 1.81 9.67 16.16
C THR A 327 2.82 10.71 15.65
N VAL A 328 3.64 10.34 14.65
CA VAL A 328 4.67 11.20 14.05
C VAL A 328 4.23 11.60 12.64
N PHE A 329 4.26 12.90 12.35
CA PHE A 329 3.92 13.48 11.05
C PHE A 329 5.21 14.02 10.42
N ILE A 330 5.59 13.45 9.28
CA ILE A 330 6.89 13.67 8.61
C ILE A 330 6.82 14.67 7.47
N ALA A 331 5.62 15.09 7.07
CA ALA A 331 5.44 16.09 6.00
C ALA A 331 4.21 16.96 6.24
N ASP A 332 4.25 18.18 5.72
CA ASP A 332 3.08 19.04 5.55
C ASP A 332 2.41 18.79 4.19
N GLY A 333 1.12 19.14 4.06
CA GLY A 333 0.34 18.95 2.82
C GLY A 333 -0.18 17.53 2.61
N ALA A 334 0.10 16.60 3.51
CA ALA A 334 -0.39 15.22 3.40
C ALA A 334 -1.92 15.15 3.45
N PRO A 335 -2.53 14.16 2.74
CA PRO A 335 -3.96 13.93 2.81
C PRO A 335 -4.45 13.77 4.23
N GLN A 336 -5.58 14.41 4.51
CA GLN A 336 -6.24 14.31 5.82
C GLN A 336 -7.55 13.53 5.66
N ARG A 337 -7.80 12.66 6.64
CA ARG A 337 -9.06 11.93 6.70
C ARG A 337 -10.20 12.84 7.14
N VAL A 338 -11.27 12.86 6.38
CA VAL A 338 -12.52 13.55 6.72
C VAL A 338 -13.67 12.57 6.52
N ASN A 339 -14.39 12.23 7.61
CA ASN A 339 -15.53 11.31 7.55
C ASN A 339 -15.25 9.99 6.82
N GLY A 340 -14.11 9.36 7.11
CA GLY A 340 -13.72 8.10 6.48
C GLY A 340 -13.27 8.20 5.02
N ASN A 341 -13.07 9.41 4.48
CA ASN A 341 -12.58 9.66 3.12
C ASN A 341 -11.27 10.45 3.15
N MET A 342 -10.54 10.43 2.04
CA MET A 342 -9.40 11.33 1.78
C MET A 342 -9.41 11.82 0.34
N SER A 343 -8.75 12.96 0.09
CA SER A 343 -8.52 13.54 -1.24
C SER A 343 -7.04 13.66 -1.54
N ALA A 344 -6.66 13.57 -2.82
CA ALA A 344 -5.32 13.90 -3.25
C ALA A 344 -5.12 15.43 -3.26
N SER A 345 -3.87 15.87 -3.03
CA SER A 345 -3.50 17.28 -3.13
C SER A 345 -3.64 17.80 -4.57
N ASN A 346 -4.07 19.06 -4.71
CA ASN A 346 -4.10 19.76 -6.00
C ASN A 346 -2.78 20.49 -6.32
N GLU A 347 -1.83 20.50 -5.39
CA GLU A 347 -0.51 21.11 -5.58
C GLU A 347 0.34 20.28 -6.56
N PRO A 348 1.30 20.89 -7.27
CA PRO A 348 2.21 20.17 -8.17
C PRO A 348 3.00 19.04 -7.47
N GLY A 349 3.16 17.91 -8.15
CA GLY A 349 3.79 16.72 -7.58
C GLY A 349 2.85 15.96 -6.67
N LEU A 350 3.38 15.44 -5.57
CA LEU A 350 2.60 14.79 -4.50
C LEU A 350 1.92 15.82 -3.57
N GLY A 351 2.29 17.10 -3.67
CA GLY A 351 1.77 18.16 -2.83
C GLY A 351 2.20 18.10 -1.37
N VAL A 352 3.30 17.43 -1.08
CA VAL A 352 3.84 17.30 0.28
C VAL A 352 5.20 17.97 0.42
N THR A 353 5.49 18.49 1.62
CA THR A 353 6.78 19.07 1.98
C THR A 353 7.32 18.36 3.23
N PRO A 354 8.45 17.63 3.14
CA PRO A 354 9.03 16.95 4.29
C PRO A 354 9.44 17.91 5.41
N LYS A 355 9.27 17.47 6.66
CA LYS A 355 9.67 18.16 7.88
C LYS A 355 11.10 17.74 8.27
N PHE A 356 12.09 18.49 7.85
CA PHE A 356 13.50 18.14 8.11
C PHE A 356 13.89 18.23 9.57
N ASP A 357 13.19 18.99 10.39
CA ASP A 357 13.32 19.00 11.83
C ASP A 357 12.89 17.68 12.49
N VAL A 358 11.96 16.95 11.87
CA VAL A 358 11.53 15.60 12.28
C VAL A 358 12.45 14.53 11.68
N LEU A 359 12.82 14.67 10.41
CA LEU A 359 13.65 13.68 9.70
C LEU A 359 15.11 13.69 10.16
N GLY A 360 15.66 14.84 10.62
CA GLY A 360 17.05 15.00 11.02
C GLY A 360 18.03 14.92 9.84
N GLU A 361 19.22 14.38 10.11
CA GLU A 361 20.25 14.22 9.09
C GLU A 361 20.03 12.97 8.24
N PRO A 362 20.34 13.01 6.92
CA PRO A 362 20.22 11.84 6.07
C PRO A 362 21.19 10.73 6.49
N VAL A 363 20.72 9.48 6.52
CA VAL A 363 21.54 8.30 6.82
C VAL A 363 22.33 7.79 5.62
N LEU A 364 21.97 8.23 4.40
CA LEU A 364 22.70 7.92 3.16
C LEU A 364 22.60 9.11 2.21
N VAL A 365 23.75 9.46 1.61
CA VAL A 365 23.86 10.48 0.56
C VAL A 365 24.66 9.91 -0.60
N ILE A 366 24.08 9.92 -1.80
CA ILE A 366 24.69 9.44 -3.04
C ILE A 366 24.77 10.63 -4.01
N GLY A 367 25.92 10.82 -4.63
CA GLY A 367 26.18 11.98 -5.49
C GLY A 367 26.65 13.21 -4.73
N LYS A 368 26.53 14.36 -5.35
CA LYS A 368 26.86 15.67 -4.73
C LYS A 368 25.57 16.45 -4.57
N ALA A 369 25.33 16.94 -3.37
CA ALA A 369 24.26 17.93 -3.16
C ALA A 369 24.53 19.14 -4.06
N ALA A 370 23.45 19.65 -4.66
CA ALA A 370 23.52 20.82 -5.56
C ALA A 370 23.85 22.11 -4.79
#